data_746e39e02a72478d3c5c27269927d3bd
#
_entry.id   746e39e02a72478d3c5c27269927d3bd
#
_cell.length_a   1.000
_cell.length_b   1.000
_cell.length_c   1.000
_cell.angle_alpha   90.00
_cell.angle_beta   90.00
_cell.angle_gamma   90.00
#
_symmetry.space_group_name_H-M   'P 1'
#
loop_
_entity.id
_entity.type
_entity.pdbx_description
1 polymer ?
#
loop_
_entity_poly.entity_id
_entity_poly.type
_entity_poly.pdbx_seq_one_letter_code
_entity_poly.pdbx_strand_id
1 'polypeptide(L)'
;MKKTIQLSVFVSLMLITTLFTINVNAQGKVNRDTMLVAAKEIIASTHYCALATIDSAGQPQIRTMNPFPANDQLITWFATSRTSRKVAEIKKNPKVSVYYADHVMAKGYVSITGTAEVIDDKELLIKMKRDYWSGIPNWQEKFVLIKITPKTLEVINYKHGLNNDPETFKAPSIKL
;
A
#
# COMPACT_ATOMS: atom_id res chain seq x y z
N MET A 1 8.42 25.02 -63.97
CA MET A 1 8.71 23.72 -63.41
C MET A 1 9.32 23.74 -61.98
N LYS A 2 10.11 24.75 -61.58
CA LYS A 2 10.75 24.75 -60.21
C LYS A 2 9.79 25.00 -59.04
N LYS A 3 8.65 25.72 -59.23
CA LYS A 3 7.69 26.03 -58.14
C LYS A 3 6.79 24.83 -57.71
N THR A 4 6.49 23.93 -58.65
CA THR A 4 5.63 22.75 -58.39
C THR A 4 6.36 21.68 -57.60
N ILE A 5 7.67 21.54 -57.75
CA ILE A 5 8.51 20.57 -57.02
C ILE A 5 8.68 20.98 -55.56
N GLN A 6 8.82 22.30 -55.29
CA GLN A 6 8.90 22.78 -53.89
C GLN A 6 7.63 22.57 -53.09
N LEU A 7 6.45 22.69 -53.72
CA LEU A 7 5.17 22.52 -53.04
C LEU A 7 4.93 21.04 -52.67
N SER A 8 5.33 20.10 -53.56
CA SER A 8 5.19 18.64 -53.27
C SER A 8 6.13 18.16 -52.17
N VAL A 9 7.33 18.71 -52.02
CA VAL A 9 8.28 18.39 -50.96
C VAL A 9 7.78 18.92 -49.61
N PHE A 10 7.18 20.12 -49.59
CA PHE A 10 6.61 20.68 -48.35
C PHE A 10 5.39 19.90 -47.86
N VAL A 11 4.50 19.48 -48.73
CA VAL A 11 3.35 18.66 -48.38
C VAL A 11 3.75 17.27 -47.93
N SER A 12 4.78 16.67 -48.55
CA SER A 12 5.32 15.37 -48.11
C SER A 12 6.01 15.44 -46.74
N LEU A 13 6.70 16.54 -46.46
CA LEU A 13 7.33 16.77 -45.15
C LEU A 13 6.34 17.03 -44.04
N MET A 14 5.22 17.71 -44.34
CA MET A 14 4.12 17.95 -43.40
C MET A 14 3.31 16.66 -43.08
N LEU A 15 3.20 15.74 -44.04
CA LEU A 15 2.56 14.44 -43.79
C LEU A 15 3.40 13.50 -42.92
N ILE A 16 4.74 13.61 -42.97
CA ILE A 16 5.65 12.78 -42.15
C ILE A 16 5.67 13.24 -40.70
N THR A 17 5.46 14.55 -40.42
CA THR A 17 5.44 15.06 -39.05
C THR A 17 4.15 14.78 -38.29
N THR A 18 3.05 14.46 -38.95
CA THR A 18 1.77 14.10 -38.31
C THR A 18 1.69 12.63 -37.89
N LEU A 19 2.59 11.78 -38.36
CA LEU A 19 2.63 10.35 -38.03
C LEU A 19 3.41 10.02 -36.74
N PHE A 20 4.08 10.98 -36.11
CA PHE A 20 4.89 10.75 -34.91
C PHE A 20 4.26 11.17 -33.58
N THR A 21 2.98 11.55 -33.56
CA THR A 21 2.26 11.81 -32.31
C THR A 21 1.24 10.73 -31.99
N ILE A 22 1.61 9.47 -32.12
CA ILE A 22 0.92 8.43 -31.36
C ILE A 22 1.53 8.49 -29.96
N ASN A 23 1.02 9.39 -29.15
CA ASN A 23 1.19 9.31 -27.72
C ASN A 23 0.52 8.01 -27.25
N VAL A 24 1.29 6.95 -27.18
CA VAL A 24 0.88 5.73 -26.49
C VAL A 24 0.91 6.01 -24.99
N ASN A 25 0.00 6.87 -24.52
CA ASN A 25 -0.42 6.86 -23.14
C ASN A 25 -1.46 5.74 -22.93
N ALA A 26 -1.12 4.55 -23.37
CA ALA A 26 -1.87 3.33 -23.08
C ALA A 26 -1.31 2.63 -21.86
N GLN A 27 -0.99 3.37 -20.79
CA GLN A 27 -1.07 2.78 -19.49
C GLN A 27 -2.56 2.70 -19.16
N GLY A 28 -3.17 1.57 -19.54
CA GLY A 28 -4.56 1.29 -19.24
C GLY A 28 -4.76 1.52 -17.76
N LYS A 29 -5.74 2.38 -17.41
CA LYS A 29 -6.09 2.71 -16.03
C LYS A 29 -6.20 1.39 -15.26
N VAL A 30 -5.21 1.12 -14.41
CA VAL A 30 -5.14 -0.15 -13.69
C VAL A 30 -6.47 -0.37 -12.99
N ASN A 31 -7.11 -1.50 -13.27
CA ASN A 31 -8.44 -1.79 -12.73
C ASN A 31 -8.36 -1.88 -11.20
N ARG A 32 -9.17 -1.09 -10.52
CA ARG A 32 -9.28 -1.06 -9.05
C ARG A 32 -9.52 -2.46 -8.48
N ASP A 33 -10.41 -3.24 -9.08
CA ASP A 33 -10.77 -4.57 -8.59
C ASP A 33 -9.59 -5.53 -8.73
N THR A 34 -8.84 -5.47 -9.82
CA THR A 34 -7.61 -6.24 -10.00
C THR A 34 -6.59 -5.92 -8.91
N MET A 35 -6.41 -4.63 -8.58
CA MET A 35 -5.50 -4.24 -7.50
C MET A 35 -5.94 -4.75 -6.13
N LEU A 36 -7.24 -4.70 -5.82
CA LEU A 36 -7.78 -5.20 -4.56
C LEU A 36 -7.61 -6.73 -4.44
N VAL A 37 -7.89 -7.47 -5.51
CA VAL A 37 -7.68 -8.93 -5.55
C VAL A 37 -6.20 -9.27 -5.37
N ALA A 38 -5.31 -8.62 -6.12
CA ALA A 38 -3.87 -8.83 -6.04
C ALA A 38 -3.29 -8.49 -4.68
N ALA A 39 -3.78 -7.40 -4.04
CA ALA A 39 -3.39 -7.03 -2.69
C ALA A 39 -3.82 -8.07 -1.65
N LYS A 40 -5.08 -8.50 -1.69
CA LYS A 40 -5.61 -9.54 -0.78
C LYS A 40 -4.85 -10.85 -0.89
N GLU A 41 -4.43 -11.25 -2.09
CA GLU A 41 -3.61 -12.46 -2.30
C GLU A 41 -2.27 -12.37 -1.56
N ILE A 42 -1.55 -11.24 -1.67
CA ILE A 42 -0.27 -11.05 -0.97
C ILE A 42 -0.50 -10.98 0.55
N ILE A 43 -1.49 -10.21 1.00
CA ILE A 43 -1.79 -10.07 2.43
C ILE A 43 -2.12 -11.43 3.05
N ALA A 44 -2.92 -12.25 2.37
CA ALA A 44 -3.30 -13.58 2.85
C ALA A 44 -2.12 -14.57 2.88
N SER A 45 -1.12 -14.40 2.01
CA SER A 45 0.07 -15.25 1.97
C SER A 45 1.15 -14.85 2.99
N THR A 46 1.02 -13.67 3.63
CA THR A 46 1.99 -13.14 4.59
C THR A 46 1.45 -13.20 6.02
N HIS A 47 2.20 -13.85 6.91
CA HIS A 47 1.83 -13.94 8.32
C HIS A 47 2.12 -12.66 9.11
N TYR A 48 3.21 -11.98 8.76
CA TYR A 48 3.66 -10.74 9.38
C TYR A 48 3.74 -9.61 8.37
N CYS A 49 3.67 -8.38 8.86
CA CYS A 49 3.88 -7.18 8.06
C CYS A 49 4.83 -6.21 8.77
N ALA A 50 5.32 -5.23 8.04
CA ALA A 50 6.02 -4.10 8.62
C ALA A 50 5.04 -2.95 8.89
N LEU A 51 5.13 -2.32 10.06
CA LEU A 51 4.43 -1.08 10.39
C LEU A 51 5.45 0.05 10.51
N ALA A 52 5.28 1.08 9.72
CA ALA A 52 6.03 2.33 9.83
C ALA A 52 5.19 3.38 10.56
N THR A 53 5.80 4.03 11.53
CA THR A 53 5.28 5.18 12.31
C THR A 53 6.31 6.28 12.31
N ILE A 54 5.94 7.50 12.73
CA ILE A 54 6.85 8.64 12.82
C ILE A 54 7.07 8.97 14.30
N ASP A 55 8.32 9.06 14.72
CA ASP A 55 8.66 9.40 16.10
C ASP A 55 8.59 10.92 16.37
N SER A 56 8.95 11.33 17.58
CA SER A 56 8.88 12.73 18.00
C SER A 56 9.87 13.65 17.29
N ALA A 57 10.93 13.09 16.72
CA ALA A 57 11.93 13.82 15.93
C ALA A 57 11.60 13.84 14.42
N GLY A 58 10.46 13.24 14.01
CA GLY A 58 10.07 13.14 12.60
C GLY A 58 10.72 11.96 11.87
N GLN A 59 11.42 11.06 12.58
CA GLN A 59 12.09 9.93 11.97
C GLN A 59 11.12 8.74 11.78
N PRO A 60 11.13 8.09 10.59
CA PRO A 60 10.40 6.86 10.37
C PRO A 60 10.94 5.73 11.27
N GLN A 61 10.04 5.02 11.92
CA GLN A 61 10.34 3.87 12.76
C GLN A 61 9.60 2.65 12.21
N ILE A 62 10.35 1.60 11.84
CA ILE A 62 9.79 0.37 11.24
C ILE A 62 9.94 -0.81 12.20
N ARG A 63 8.93 -1.67 12.29
CA ARG A 63 8.96 -2.92 13.06
C ARG A 63 8.03 -3.96 12.44
N THR A 64 8.34 -5.22 12.70
CA THR A 64 7.47 -6.34 12.36
C THR A 64 6.25 -6.37 13.29
N MET A 65 5.09 -6.61 12.72
CA MET A 65 3.82 -6.73 13.41
C MET A 65 3.09 -7.99 12.96
N ASN A 66 2.30 -8.55 13.88
CA ASN A 66 1.36 -9.64 13.60
C ASN A 66 -0.05 -9.05 13.45
N PRO A 67 -0.54 -8.81 12.23
CA PRO A 67 -1.86 -8.22 11.99
C PRO A 67 -2.97 -9.20 12.34
N PHE A 68 -4.15 -8.69 12.70
CA PHE A 68 -5.38 -9.45 12.57
C PHE A 68 -5.72 -9.61 11.08
N PRO A 69 -6.52 -10.64 10.71
CA PRO A 69 -6.96 -10.79 9.34
C PRO A 69 -7.59 -9.48 8.83
N ALA A 70 -7.15 -9.02 7.65
CA ALA A 70 -7.71 -7.83 7.03
C ALA A 70 -9.15 -8.11 6.57
N ASN A 71 -10.01 -7.10 6.70
CA ASN A 71 -11.36 -7.15 6.14
C ASN A 71 -11.36 -6.73 4.65
N ASP A 72 -12.54 -6.77 4.03
CA ASP A 72 -12.70 -6.37 2.62
C ASP A 72 -12.31 -4.94 2.31
N GLN A 73 -12.34 -4.07 3.31
CA GLN A 73 -11.94 -2.66 3.21
C GLN A 73 -10.45 -2.45 3.48
N LEU A 74 -9.66 -3.50 3.66
CA LEU A 74 -8.22 -3.49 4.00
C LEU A 74 -7.92 -2.75 5.32
N ILE A 75 -8.90 -2.63 6.22
CA ILE A 75 -8.67 -2.12 7.56
C ILE A 75 -7.77 -3.11 8.30
N THR A 76 -6.63 -2.63 8.75
CA THR A 76 -5.65 -3.45 9.46
C THR A 76 -5.70 -3.19 10.95
N TRP A 77 -5.71 -4.26 11.73
CA TRP A 77 -5.73 -4.21 13.18
C TRP A 77 -4.50 -4.86 13.78
N PHE A 78 -4.00 -4.29 14.87
CA PHE A 78 -2.95 -4.86 15.69
C PHE A 78 -3.32 -4.78 17.16
N ALA A 79 -2.80 -5.71 17.95
CA ALA A 79 -2.71 -5.56 19.40
C ALA A 79 -1.26 -5.27 19.78
N THR A 80 -1.05 -4.44 20.80
CA THR A 80 0.29 -4.10 21.27
C THR A 80 0.26 -3.71 22.75
N SER A 81 1.44 -3.72 23.41
CA SER A 81 1.56 -3.18 24.76
C SER A 81 1.17 -1.69 24.76
N ARG A 82 0.36 -1.31 25.73
CA ARG A 82 -0.08 0.06 26.03
C ARG A 82 1.09 1.03 26.15
N THR A 83 2.20 0.58 26.71
CA THR A 83 3.41 1.37 26.95
C THR A 83 4.41 1.32 25.79
N SER A 84 4.07 0.66 24.67
CA SER A 84 4.99 0.55 23.55
C SER A 84 5.20 1.90 22.87
N ARG A 85 6.43 2.14 22.39
CA ARG A 85 6.82 3.39 21.70
C ARG A 85 5.86 3.77 20.57
N LYS A 86 5.44 2.80 19.75
CA LYS A 86 4.51 3.03 18.65
C LYS A 86 3.15 3.61 19.07
N VAL A 87 2.69 3.32 20.29
CA VAL A 87 1.46 3.92 20.83
C VAL A 87 1.63 5.43 21.04
N ALA A 88 2.75 5.86 21.61
CA ALA A 88 3.07 7.28 21.78
C ALA A 88 3.29 7.97 20.41
N GLU A 89 3.98 7.31 19.49
CA GLU A 89 4.22 7.80 18.12
C GLU A 89 2.90 8.05 17.38
N ILE A 90 1.99 7.07 17.37
CA ILE A 90 0.67 7.17 16.70
C ILE A 90 -0.20 8.25 17.31
N LYS A 91 -0.24 8.38 18.66
CA LYS A 91 -0.98 9.43 19.34
C LYS A 91 -0.51 10.84 18.94
N LYS A 92 0.80 11.00 18.67
CA LYS A 92 1.40 12.26 18.24
C LYS A 92 1.25 12.50 16.74
N ASN A 93 1.45 11.46 15.93
CA ASN A 93 1.35 11.51 14.47
C ASN A 93 0.64 10.23 13.96
N PRO A 94 -0.64 10.33 13.57
CA PRO A 94 -1.41 9.16 13.17
C PRO A 94 -1.08 8.65 11.75
N LYS A 95 -0.20 9.32 11.01
CA LYS A 95 0.21 8.88 9.66
C LYS A 95 1.09 7.64 9.75
N VAL A 96 0.70 6.59 9.05
CA VAL A 96 1.38 5.30 9.08
C VAL A 96 1.44 4.66 7.70
N SER A 97 2.35 3.70 7.56
CA SER A 97 2.34 2.77 6.43
C SER A 97 2.43 1.33 6.93
N VAL A 98 1.70 0.44 6.26
CA VAL A 98 1.78 -1.00 6.46
C VAL A 98 2.30 -1.64 5.19
N TYR A 99 3.28 -2.52 5.32
CA TYR A 99 3.94 -3.16 4.18
C TYR A 99 3.91 -4.68 4.35
N TYR A 100 3.36 -5.35 3.34
CA TYR A 100 3.32 -6.80 3.21
C TYR A 100 4.17 -7.23 2.03
N ALA A 101 5.05 -8.19 2.21
CA ALA A 101 5.83 -8.76 1.13
C ALA A 101 6.17 -10.22 1.40
N ASP A 102 6.10 -11.04 0.37
CA ASP A 102 6.64 -12.39 0.37
C ASP A 102 8.10 -12.33 -0.14
N HIS A 103 9.02 -12.21 0.80
CA HIS A 103 10.45 -12.10 0.48
C HIS A 103 11.06 -13.42 -0.02
N VAL A 104 10.37 -14.55 0.16
CA VAL A 104 10.87 -15.86 -0.26
C VAL A 104 10.53 -16.13 -1.73
N MET A 105 9.27 -15.90 -2.10
CA MET A 105 8.77 -16.22 -3.44
C MET A 105 8.80 -15.02 -4.39
N ALA A 106 9.18 -13.83 -3.90
CA ALA A 106 9.26 -12.59 -4.68
C ALA A 106 7.99 -12.30 -5.51
N LYS A 107 6.80 -12.63 -4.96
CA LYS A 107 5.51 -12.42 -5.66
C LYS A 107 5.17 -10.97 -5.92
N GLY A 108 5.82 -10.06 -5.18
CA GLY A 108 5.56 -8.64 -5.15
C GLY A 108 5.35 -8.13 -3.73
N TYR A 109 4.67 -6.99 -3.60
CA TYR A 109 4.39 -6.38 -2.31
C TYR A 109 3.09 -5.58 -2.32
N VAL A 110 2.59 -5.31 -1.11
CA VAL A 110 1.49 -4.38 -0.85
C VAL A 110 1.96 -3.31 0.11
N SER A 111 1.80 -2.06 -0.24
CA SER A 111 2.01 -0.90 0.64
C SER A 111 0.68 -0.17 0.84
N ILE A 112 0.27 -0.03 2.09
CA ILE A 112 -0.95 0.68 2.49
C ILE A 112 -0.53 1.89 3.31
N THR A 113 -0.78 3.10 2.80
CA THR A 113 -0.67 4.30 3.63
C THR A 113 -2.03 4.66 4.21
N GLY A 114 -2.05 5.17 5.43
CA GLY A 114 -3.31 5.48 6.10
C GLY A 114 -3.12 6.24 7.40
N THR A 115 -4.19 6.25 8.20
CA THR A 115 -4.18 6.81 9.55
C THR A 115 -4.42 5.73 10.57
N ALA A 116 -3.64 5.73 11.64
CA ALA A 116 -3.77 4.83 12.78
C ALA A 116 -4.49 5.51 13.94
N GLU A 117 -5.29 4.73 14.65
CA GLU A 117 -5.96 5.11 15.88
C GLU A 117 -5.61 4.10 16.97
N VAL A 118 -5.29 4.59 18.16
CA VAL A 118 -5.10 3.74 19.35
C VAL A 118 -6.42 3.62 20.06
N ILE A 119 -6.95 2.40 20.15
CA ILE A 119 -8.26 2.09 20.74
C ILE A 119 -8.02 1.36 22.06
N ASP A 120 -8.43 2.00 23.13
CA ASP A 120 -8.39 1.48 24.49
C ASP A 120 -9.79 1.09 24.96
N ASP A 121 -10.32 0.05 24.34
CA ASP A 121 -11.64 -0.50 24.60
C ASP A 121 -11.49 -1.96 25.05
N LYS A 122 -11.82 -2.20 26.32
CA LYS A 122 -11.68 -3.54 26.93
C LYS A 122 -12.64 -4.57 26.34
N GLU A 123 -13.84 -4.19 25.98
CA GLU A 123 -14.84 -5.09 25.41
C GLU A 123 -14.39 -5.54 24.01
N LEU A 124 -13.96 -4.57 23.19
CA LEU A 124 -13.43 -4.86 21.86
C LEU A 124 -12.14 -5.69 21.94
N LEU A 125 -11.26 -5.39 22.89
CA LEU A 125 -10.02 -6.14 23.10
C LEU A 125 -10.31 -7.60 23.48
N ILE A 126 -11.30 -7.84 24.34
CA ILE A 126 -11.75 -9.19 24.71
C ILE A 126 -12.33 -9.92 23.49
N LYS A 127 -13.17 -9.24 22.70
CA LYS A 127 -13.75 -9.80 21.47
C LYS A 127 -12.68 -10.19 20.44
N MET A 128 -11.59 -9.44 20.38
CA MET A 128 -10.47 -9.68 19.47
C MET A 128 -9.34 -10.51 20.10
N LYS A 129 -9.58 -11.14 21.26
CA LYS A 129 -8.58 -11.94 21.95
C LYS A 129 -8.00 -13.02 21.04
N ARG A 130 -6.68 -13.19 21.09
CA ARG A 130 -5.98 -14.33 20.49
C ARG A 130 -5.70 -15.41 21.54
N ASP A 131 -5.69 -16.67 21.14
CA ASP A 131 -5.55 -17.81 22.05
C ASP A 131 -4.31 -17.72 22.94
N TYR A 132 -3.16 -17.34 22.38
CA TYR A 132 -1.91 -17.22 23.12
C TYR A 132 -1.91 -16.11 24.19
N TRP A 133 -2.87 -15.17 24.18
CA TRP A 133 -2.95 -14.14 25.23
C TRP A 133 -3.34 -14.73 26.58
N SER A 134 -3.98 -15.89 26.60
CA SER A 134 -4.35 -16.57 27.83
C SER A 134 -3.13 -16.88 28.73
N GLY A 135 -1.95 -17.04 28.14
CA GLY A 135 -0.68 -17.22 28.86
C GLY A 135 -0.03 -15.93 29.37
N ILE A 136 -0.62 -14.74 29.07
CA ILE A 136 -0.05 -13.44 29.47
C ILE A 136 -0.85 -12.89 30.66
N PRO A 137 -0.26 -12.81 31.86
CA PRO A 137 -0.95 -12.27 33.03
C PRO A 137 -1.41 -10.82 32.78
N ASN A 138 -2.66 -10.52 33.13
CA ASN A 138 -3.25 -9.18 33.04
C ASN A 138 -3.17 -8.57 31.64
N TRP A 139 -3.35 -9.37 30.58
CA TRP A 139 -3.27 -8.90 29.20
C TRP A 139 -4.31 -7.80 28.89
N GLN A 140 -5.49 -7.83 29.51
CA GLN A 140 -6.53 -6.81 29.37
C GLN A 140 -6.07 -5.42 29.79
N GLU A 141 -5.20 -5.34 30.79
CA GLU A 141 -4.62 -4.09 31.28
C GLU A 141 -3.37 -3.68 30.50
N LYS A 142 -2.67 -4.65 29.93
CA LYS A 142 -1.41 -4.44 29.20
C LYS A 142 -1.59 -4.05 27.77
N PHE A 143 -2.63 -4.53 27.10
CA PHE A 143 -2.80 -4.34 25.65
C PHE A 143 -3.78 -3.22 25.30
N VAL A 144 -3.55 -2.64 24.13
CA VAL A 144 -4.46 -1.78 23.39
C VAL A 144 -4.50 -2.26 21.95
N LEU A 145 -5.55 -1.88 21.25
CA LEU A 145 -5.68 -2.10 19.81
C LEU A 145 -5.17 -0.88 19.02
N ILE A 146 -4.62 -1.15 17.85
CA ILE A 146 -4.34 -0.14 16.83
C ILE A 146 -5.18 -0.49 15.63
N LYS A 147 -6.03 0.44 15.19
CA LYS A 147 -6.81 0.37 13.96
C LYS A 147 -6.16 1.25 12.91
N ILE A 148 -5.92 0.72 11.73
CA ILE A 148 -5.41 1.49 10.60
C ILE A 148 -6.50 1.57 9.54
N THR A 149 -6.94 2.80 9.27
CA THR A 149 -7.85 3.10 8.17
C THR A 149 -7.02 3.45 6.94
N PRO A 150 -7.10 2.67 5.87
CA PRO A 150 -6.30 2.86 4.67
C PRO A 150 -6.76 4.11 3.91
N LYS A 151 -5.83 4.78 3.22
CA LYS A 151 -6.09 5.92 2.32
C LYS A 151 -5.60 5.66 0.91
N THR A 152 -4.44 5.01 0.78
CA THR A 152 -3.90 4.62 -0.51
C THR A 152 -3.42 3.19 -0.46
N LEU A 153 -3.56 2.52 -1.57
CA LEU A 153 -3.06 1.17 -1.80
C LEU A 153 -2.10 1.23 -2.98
N GLU A 154 -0.90 0.70 -2.80
CA GLU A 154 0.10 0.46 -3.82
C GLU A 154 0.38 -1.04 -3.89
N VAL A 155 0.42 -1.61 -5.08
CA VAL A 155 0.58 -3.05 -5.27
C VAL A 155 1.52 -3.35 -6.42
N ILE A 156 2.52 -4.16 -6.17
CA ILE A 156 3.22 -4.94 -7.17
C ILE A 156 2.79 -6.38 -7.00
N ASN A 157 2.30 -7.00 -8.07
CA ASN A 157 1.98 -8.44 -8.09
C ASN A 157 2.16 -8.96 -9.51
N TYR A 158 3.27 -9.64 -9.76
CA TYR A 158 3.66 -10.09 -11.09
C TYR A 158 2.67 -11.07 -11.71
N LYS A 159 1.98 -11.88 -10.90
CA LYS A 159 0.94 -12.81 -11.36
C LYS A 159 -0.25 -12.08 -11.99
N HIS A 160 -0.57 -10.90 -11.49
CA HIS A 160 -1.67 -10.05 -11.98
C HIS A 160 -1.22 -8.98 -12.99
N GLY A 161 0.04 -9.04 -13.45
CA GLY A 161 0.60 -8.05 -14.38
C GLY A 161 0.77 -6.65 -13.78
N LEU A 162 0.73 -6.53 -12.44
CA LEU A 162 0.95 -5.28 -11.73
C LEU A 162 2.46 -5.07 -11.52
N ASN A 163 3.07 -4.38 -12.48
CA ASN A 163 4.50 -4.07 -12.50
C ASN A 163 4.72 -2.58 -12.26
N ASN A 164 5.96 -2.21 -11.95
CA ASN A 164 6.36 -0.81 -11.98
C ASN A 164 6.23 -0.23 -13.39
N ASP A 165 5.89 1.04 -13.43
CA ASP A 165 6.00 1.83 -14.64
C ASP A 165 7.45 1.82 -15.15
N PRO A 166 7.71 1.51 -16.43
CA PRO A 166 9.07 1.32 -16.94
C PRO A 166 9.91 2.61 -16.99
N GLU A 167 9.27 3.77 -17.01
CA GLU A 167 9.96 5.06 -17.11
C GLU A 167 10.15 5.71 -15.72
N THR A 168 9.10 5.66 -14.91
CA THR A 168 9.07 6.35 -13.59
C THR A 168 9.37 5.43 -12.43
N PHE A 169 9.37 4.11 -12.64
CA PHE A 169 9.50 3.06 -11.62
C PHE A 169 8.44 3.13 -10.50
N LYS A 170 7.35 3.85 -10.75
CA LYS A 170 6.23 3.92 -9.81
C LYS A 170 5.38 2.66 -9.88
N ALA A 171 5.06 2.12 -8.73
CA ALA A 171 4.10 1.03 -8.64
C ALA A 171 2.67 1.54 -8.88
N PRO A 172 1.78 0.70 -9.42
CA PRO A 172 0.36 1.00 -9.51
C PRO A 172 -0.22 1.34 -8.15
N SER A 173 -1.01 2.42 -8.10
CA SER A 173 -1.62 2.88 -6.85
C SER A 173 -3.03 3.41 -7.06
N ILE A 174 -3.87 3.24 -6.02
CA ILE A 174 -5.24 3.76 -5.96
C ILE A 174 -5.51 4.43 -4.62
N LYS A 175 -6.45 5.40 -4.62
CA LYS A 175 -7.07 5.91 -3.40
C LYS A 175 -8.19 4.95 -2.96
N LEU A 176 -8.27 4.68 -1.67
CA LEU A 176 -9.28 3.83 -1.05
C LEU A 176 -10.43 4.62 -0.46
#